data_642f1f26dd028e37b13a90a0a92a0043
#
_entry.id   642f1f26dd028e37b13a90a0a92a0043
#
_cell.length_a   1.000
_cell.length_b   1.000
_cell.length_c   1.000
_cell.angle_alpha   90.00
_cell.angle_beta   90.00
_cell.angle_gamma   90.00
#
_symmetry.space_group_name_H-M   'P 1'
#
loop_
_entity.id
_entity.type
_entity.pdbx_description
1 polymer ?
#
loop_
_entity_poly.entity_id
_entity_poly.type
_entity_poly.pdbx_seq_one_letter_code
_entity_poly.pdbx_strand_id
1 'polypeptide(L)'
;MIRKKEKKGGLQENIEDAPSPQLTKRHFFVIFYHIFLCHYKVFPYFCRRLIDKLLNISKMTGTPKILIIYTGGTIGMGKDANTGVLEPLDFNHLVSSMPEFQLIQADIDVRKFDPPIDSSDMDPMGWAELVGMIANNYNDYDGFVILHGTDTMAYTASALSFMLENLTKPVILTGSQLPIGELRTDGKENMMTAIEIASMKDLEGHPLVPEVCIFFNGKLLRGNRTTKINAEGFHAFDSFNHPHLCDVGINFSFHPHHILKPDYHKPMVPHMKLDPNVIVFSLFPGIQDTIVRHVLESPSLRGIVMRTYGSGNAPHAPWIIRLLDQAAHRGVNIINISQCITGCVDMERYGAGFQLKVAHVVSGYDSTVEAAVTKLMYLQGRYPDNRMVREKLKQSLAGEITLPE
;
A
#
# COMPACT_ATOMS: atom_id res chain seq x y z
N MET A 1 33.14 18.68 61.29
CA MET A 1 34.25 19.58 60.98
C MET A 1 33.78 20.49 59.87
N ILE A 2 33.39 21.69 60.24
CA ILE A 2 33.99 23.00 59.90
C ILE A 2 33.70 23.35 58.43
N ARG A 3 32.93 24.26 58.09
CA ARG A 3 32.57 25.69 58.22
C ARG A 3 32.40 26.22 56.80
N LYS A 4 31.49 26.99 56.41
CA LYS A 4 30.85 28.29 56.74
C LYS A 4 30.59 28.99 55.37
N LYS A 5 29.37 29.48 55.14
CA LYS A 5 28.93 30.88 54.96
C LYS A 5 29.46 31.59 53.70
N GLU A 6 28.67 32.38 52.93
CA GLU A 6 27.70 33.46 53.18
C GLU A 6 26.90 33.75 51.91
N LYS A 7 25.66 33.96 51.96
CA LYS A 7 24.77 35.14 51.94
C LYS A 7 25.13 36.30 50.99
N LYS A 8 24.19 36.60 50.08
CA LYS A 8 23.50 37.91 49.82
C LYS A 8 22.88 37.76 48.44
N GLY A 9 21.66 38.07 48.11
CA GLY A 9 20.69 39.00 48.60
C GLY A 9 19.93 39.53 47.40
N GLY A 10 18.63 39.30 47.38
CA GLY A 10 17.52 40.09 46.97
C GLY A 10 17.45 40.64 45.53
N LEU A 11 16.43 40.23 44.84
CA LEU A 11 15.38 41.12 44.32
C LEU A 11 14.33 40.24 43.60
N GLN A 12 13.13 40.16 44.16
CA GLN A 12 11.94 39.72 43.54
C GLN A 12 11.45 40.81 42.59
N GLU A 13 11.35 40.54 41.30
CA GLU A 13 10.44 41.24 40.41
C GLU A 13 9.46 40.22 39.81
N ASN A 14 8.18 40.46 40.11
CA ASN A 14 7.04 39.80 39.51
C ASN A 14 6.99 40.15 38.03
N ILE A 15 7.08 39.14 37.17
CA ILE A 15 6.65 39.26 35.76
C ILE A 15 5.47 38.33 35.56
N GLU A 16 4.33 38.97 35.28
CA GLU A 16 3.04 38.35 34.97
C GLU A 16 3.14 37.38 33.80
N ASP A 17 2.40 36.27 33.91
CA ASP A 17 2.20 35.25 32.90
C ASP A 17 1.61 35.81 31.62
N ALA A 18 2.40 35.81 30.54
CA ALA A 18 1.89 35.86 29.18
C ALA A 18 2.03 34.46 28.55
N PRO A 19 1.03 33.90 27.85
CA PRO A 19 1.11 32.58 27.25
C PRO A 19 2.14 32.59 26.11
N SER A 20 3.20 31.79 26.28
CA SER A 20 4.19 31.57 25.22
C SER A 20 3.60 30.80 24.02
N PRO A 21 3.75 31.27 22.79
CA PRO A 21 3.40 30.48 21.65
C PRO A 21 4.32 29.26 21.58
N GLN A 22 3.72 28.07 21.52
CA GLN A 22 4.47 26.81 21.31
C GLN A 22 5.10 26.83 19.91
N LEU A 23 6.37 27.23 19.86
CA LEU A 23 7.22 27.10 18.69
C LEU A 23 7.59 25.63 18.51
N THR A 24 7.10 25.02 17.42
CA THR A 24 7.47 23.64 17.05
C THR A 24 8.99 23.52 16.82
N LYS A 25 9.57 22.33 17.02
CA LYS A 25 11.00 22.04 16.78
C LYS A 25 11.50 22.53 15.40
N ARG A 26 10.63 22.62 14.42
CA ARG A 26 10.89 23.16 13.07
C ARG A 26 11.21 24.65 13.08
N HIS A 27 10.51 25.46 13.90
CA HIS A 27 10.79 26.88 14.06
C HIS A 27 12.12 27.11 14.78
N PHE A 28 12.49 26.24 15.74
CA PHE A 28 13.75 26.32 16.43
C PHE A 28 14.94 26.04 15.49
N PHE A 29 14.81 25.09 14.58
CA PHE A 29 15.86 24.78 13.61
C PHE A 29 16.05 25.91 12.58
N VAL A 30 14.96 26.52 12.12
CA VAL A 30 15.00 27.67 11.20
C VAL A 30 15.63 28.92 11.90
N ILE A 31 15.26 29.18 13.15
CA ILE A 31 15.80 30.32 13.91
C ILE A 31 17.30 30.09 14.24
N PHE A 32 17.70 28.86 14.63
CA PHE A 32 19.08 28.50 14.89
C PHE A 32 19.95 28.58 13.64
N TYR A 33 19.43 28.12 12.51
CA TYR A 33 20.12 28.22 11.22
C TYR A 33 20.23 29.68 10.75
N HIS A 34 19.24 30.50 11.04
CA HIS A 34 19.24 31.93 10.74
C HIS A 34 20.28 32.70 11.57
N ILE A 35 20.37 32.42 12.88
CA ILE A 35 21.37 33.04 13.79
C ILE A 35 22.78 32.61 13.38
N PHE A 36 22.99 31.35 13.02
CA PHE A 36 24.29 30.81 12.60
C PHE A 36 24.75 31.39 11.25
N LEU A 37 23.86 31.59 10.28
CA LEU A 37 24.20 32.17 8.98
C LEU A 37 24.33 33.69 8.98
N CYS A 38 23.63 34.40 9.85
CA CYS A 38 23.79 35.84 10.01
C CYS A 38 25.13 36.23 10.64
N HIS A 39 25.79 35.36 11.42
CA HIS A 39 27.10 35.60 12.00
C HIS A 39 28.26 35.46 10.98
N TYR A 40 28.05 34.69 9.92
CA TYR A 40 29.01 34.54 8.82
C TYR A 40 28.52 35.34 7.61
N LYS A 41 29.04 36.53 7.39
CA LYS A 41 28.68 37.49 6.32
C LYS A 41 28.79 36.98 4.87
N VAL A 42 28.51 35.69 4.59
CA VAL A 42 28.86 35.08 3.29
C VAL A 42 27.67 34.84 2.35
N PHE A 43 26.39 34.81 2.79
CA PHE A 43 25.29 34.51 1.85
C PHE A 43 23.92 35.16 2.14
N PRO A 44 23.77 36.51 2.11
CA PRO A 44 22.45 37.13 2.32
C PRO A 44 21.45 36.81 1.19
N TYR A 45 21.93 36.67 -0.04
CA TYR A 45 21.08 36.45 -1.21
C TYR A 45 20.51 35.04 -1.31
N PHE A 46 21.31 34.04 -0.96
CA PHE A 46 20.90 32.62 -1.01
C PHE A 46 19.92 32.28 0.12
N CYS A 47 20.15 32.81 1.32
CA CYS A 47 19.24 32.63 2.45
C CYS A 47 17.89 33.30 2.23
N ARG A 48 17.87 34.52 1.67
CA ARG A 48 16.62 35.22 1.38
C ARG A 48 15.79 34.46 0.33
N ARG A 49 16.42 33.96 -0.72
CA ARG A 49 15.77 33.17 -1.76
C ARG A 49 15.26 31.81 -1.23
N LEU A 50 15.97 31.18 -0.29
CA LEU A 50 15.53 29.93 0.36
C LEU A 50 14.37 30.20 1.33
N ILE A 51 14.42 31.29 2.09
CA ILE A 51 13.35 31.71 2.99
C ILE A 51 12.10 32.12 2.21
N ASP A 52 12.28 32.91 1.15
CA ASP A 52 11.17 33.30 0.27
C ASP A 52 10.56 32.07 -0.43
N LYS A 53 11.39 31.08 -0.79
CA LYS A 53 10.94 29.79 -1.32
C LYS A 53 10.18 28.98 -0.26
N LEU A 54 10.68 28.92 0.98
CA LEU A 54 10.01 28.23 2.10
C LEU A 54 8.71 28.93 2.53
N LEU A 55 8.70 30.25 2.57
CA LEU A 55 7.50 31.06 2.90
C LEU A 55 6.46 31.00 1.76
N ASN A 56 6.91 30.96 0.51
CA ASN A 56 6.01 30.79 -0.64
C ASN A 56 5.44 29.36 -0.69
N ILE A 57 6.22 28.34 -0.33
CA ILE A 57 5.73 26.95 -0.23
C ILE A 57 4.64 26.86 0.85
N SER A 58 4.83 27.47 2.02
CA SER A 58 3.82 27.50 3.09
C SER A 58 2.56 28.29 2.74
N LYS A 59 2.63 29.22 1.79
CA LYS A 59 1.49 30.01 1.29
C LYS A 59 0.82 29.40 0.06
N MET A 60 1.51 28.52 -0.69
CA MET A 60 0.99 27.88 -1.91
C MET A 60 0.32 26.53 -1.68
N THR A 61 0.56 25.87 -0.54
CA THR A 61 -0.11 24.61 -0.21
C THR A 61 -1.25 24.89 0.76
N GLY A 62 -2.48 25.00 0.24
CA GLY A 62 -3.70 24.93 1.08
C GLY A 62 -3.69 23.67 1.95
N THR A 63 -4.58 23.60 2.91
CA THR A 63 -4.80 22.37 3.72
C THR A 63 -5.02 21.19 2.78
N PRO A 64 -4.25 20.09 2.88
CA PRO A 64 -4.44 18.91 2.05
C PRO A 64 -5.84 18.35 2.20
N LYS A 65 -6.45 17.91 1.10
CA LYS A 65 -7.76 17.28 1.10
C LYS A 65 -7.63 15.78 0.93
N ILE A 66 -8.14 15.01 1.90
CA ILE A 66 -8.06 13.55 1.89
C ILE A 66 -9.45 12.95 1.81
N LEU A 67 -9.66 12.05 0.87
CA LEU A 67 -10.87 11.26 0.78
C LEU A 67 -10.67 9.91 1.48
N ILE A 68 -11.47 9.66 2.52
CA ILE A 68 -11.57 8.33 3.13
C ILE A 68 -12.66 7.56 2.39
N ILE A 69 -12.35 6.34 1.94
CA ILE A 69 -13.31 5.41 1.36
C ILE A 69 -13.47 4.22 2.31
N TYR A 70 -14.63 4.09 2.92
CA TYR A 70 -14.94 2.97 3.80
C TYR A 70 -15.64 1.87 3.00
N THR A 71 -14.97 0.73 2.83
CA THR A 71 -15.54 -0.43 2.14
C THR A 71 -16.26 -1.39 3.08
N GLY A 72 -15.91 -1.36 4.37
CA GLY A 72 -16.35 -2.31 5.39
C GLY A 72 -15.19 -2.81 6.24
N GLY A 73 -15.36 -3.97 6.85
CA GLY A 73 -14.36 -4.60 7.69
C GLY A 73 -14.40 -4.17 9.17
N THR A 74 -13.62 -4.87 9.98
CA THR A 74 -13.62 -4.79 11.44
C THR A 74 -13.39 -3.39 11.99
N ILE A 75 -12.60 -2.56 11.29
CA ILE A 75 -12.27 -1.20 11.73
C ILE A 75 -13.52 -0.31 11.94
N GLY A 76 -14.53 -0.46 11.08
CA GLY A 76 -15.77 0.29 11.16
C GLY A 76 -16.89 -0.42 11.91
N MET A 77 -16.60 -1.46 12.67
CA MET A 77 -17.58 -2.18 13.47
C MET A 77 -17.55 -1.73 14.92
N GLY A 78 -18.74 -1.74 15.56
CA GLY A 78 -18.90 -1.56 16.98
C GLY A 78 -19.73 -2.68 17.58
N LYS A 79 -19.56 -2.94 18.87
CA LYS A 79 -20.43 -3.88 19.58
C LYS A 79 -21.75 -3.22 19.90
N ASP A 80 -22.86 -3.81 19.46
CA ASP A 80 -24.18 -3.46 19.98
C ASP A 80 -24.22 -3.73 21.49
N ALA A 81 -24.67 -2.73 22.23
CA ALA A 81 -24.65 -2.76 23.71
C ALA A 81 -25.55 -3.85 24.30
N ASN A 82 -26.56 -4.33 23.57
CA ASN A 82 -27.55 -5.28 24.05
C ASN A 82 -27.21 -6.73 23.64
N THR A 83 -26.72 -6.91 22.41
CA THR A 83 -26.47 -8.21 21.82
C THR A 83 -25.01 -8.63 21.88
N GLY A 84 -24.07 -7.67 22.00
CA GLY A 84 -22.63 -7.89 21.91
C GLY A 84 -22.14 -8.23 20.48
N VAL A 85 -23.05 -8.22 19.49
CA VAL A 85 -22.72 -8.51 18.10
C VAL A 85 -22.06 -7.29 17.48
N LEU A 86 -21.08 -7.54 16.59
CA LEU A 86 -20.42 -6.48 15.83
C LEU A 86 -21.34 -5.99 14.72
N GLU A 87 -21.66 -4.69 14.73
CA GLU A 87 -22.46 -4.02 13.72
C GLU A 87 -21.67 -2.84 13.11
N PRO A 88 -21.93 -2.48 11.83
CA PRO A 88 -21.30 -1.32 11.21
C PRO A 88 -21.62 -0.04 11.98
N LEU A 89 -20.59 0.68 12.40
CA LEU A 89 -20.74 2.00 13.03
C LEU A 89 -21.06 3.07 11.98
N ASP A 90 -21.83 4.09 12.39
CA ASP A 90 -21.87 5.33 11.61
C ASP A 90 -20.49 6.01 11.65
N PHE A 91 -19.83 6.08 10.50
CA PHE A 91 -18.48 6.62 10.38
C PHE A 91 -18.41 8.10 10.81
N ASN A 92 -19.45 8.90 10.57
CA ASN A 92 -19.49 10.30 11.01
C ASN A 92 -19.49 10.39 12.54
N HIS A 93 -20.20 9.47 13.19
CA HIS A 93 -20.20 9.38 14.65
C HIS A 93 -18.82 8.93 15.17
N LEU A 94 -18.15 8.05 14.46
CA LEU A 94 -16.82 7.58 14.81
C LEU A 94 -15.78 8.70 14.73
N VAL A 95 -15.74 9.48 13.65
CA VAL A 95 -14.86 10.64 13.51
C VAL A 95 -15.14 11.68 14.60
N SER A 96 -16.42 11.98 14.87
CA SER A 96 -16.80 12.94 15.90
C SER A 96 -16.44 12.49 17.33
N SER A 97 -16.33 11.19 17.56
CA SER A 97 -15.94 10.60 18.85
C SER A 97 -14.44 10.53 19.10
N MET A 98 -13.62 10.90 18.13
CA MET A 98 -12.14 10.87 18.21
C MET A 98 -11.58 12.30 18.20
N PRO A 99 -11.31 12.91 19.36
CA PRO A 99 -10.75 14.27 19.44
C PRO A 99 -9.42 14.42 18.69
N GLU A 100 -8.65 13.33 18.56
CA GLU A 100 -7.37 13.29 17.89
C GLU A 100 -7.46 13.62 16.39
N PHE A 101 -8.62 13.40 15.76
CA PHE A 101 -8.86 13.80 14.36
C PHE A 101 -8.70 15.30 14.14
N GLN A 102 -9.01 16.12 15.15
CA GLN A 102 -8.85 17.59 15.08
C GLN A 102 -7.37 18.02 15.03
N LEU A 103 -6.44 17.11 15.37
CA LEU A 103 -5.00 17.37 15.31
C LEU A 103 -4.42 17.14 13.92
N ILE A 104 -5.13 16.42 13.06
CA ILE A 104 -4.70 16.15 11.67
C ILE A 104 -4.88 17.44 10.87
N GLN A 105 -3.79 17.89 10.26
CA GLN A 105 -3.78 19.09 9.41
C GLN A 105 -4.21 18.73 7.99
N ALA A 106 -5.43 18.23 7.80
CA ALA A 106 -6.03 17.91 6.51
C ALA A 106 -7.56 18.11 6.57
N ASP A 107 -8.13 18.51 5.44
CA ASP A 107 -9.58 18.46 5.21
C ASP A 107 -9.95 17.03 4.83
N ILE A 108 -10.88 16.43 5.58
CA ILE A 108 -11.22 15.01 5.43
C ILE A 108 -12.67 14.87 5.04
N ASP A 109 -12.91 14.26 3.88
CA ASP A 109 -14.23 13.81 3.45
C ASP A 109 -14.32 12.29 3.47
N VAL A 110 -15.55 11.77 3.58
CA VAL A 110 -15.80 10.34 3.65
C VAL A 110 -16.81 9.90 2.59
N ARG A 111 -16.50 8.80 1.93
CA ARG A 111 -17.43 8.02 1.10
C ARG A 111 -17.48 6.60 1.63
N LYS A 112 -18.58 5.92 1.45
CA LYS A 112 -18.75 4.53 1.89
C LYS A 112 -19.39 3.70 0.79
N PHE A 113 -19.09 2.40 0.83
CA PHE A 113 -19.88 1.40 0.11
C PHE A 113 -21.25 1.28 0.76
N ASP A 114 -22.27 1.10 -0.02
CA ASP A 114 -23.65 0.93 0.46
C ASP A 114 -24.31 -0.26 -0.21
N PRO A 115 -24.43 -1.38 0.50
CA PRO A 115 -24.00 -1.63 1.88
C PRO A 115 -22.46 -1.81 2.00
N PRO A 116 -21.88 -1.62 3.21
CA PRO A 116 -20.51 -2.03 3.49
C PRO A 116 -20.38 -3.55 3.31
N ILE A 117 -19.21 -3.99 2.81
CA ILE A 117 -18.96 -5.41 2.50
C ILE A 117 -17.93 -6.01 3.46
N ASP A 118 -18.06 -7.30 3.74
CA ASP A 118 -16.96 -8.06 4.31
C ASP A 118 -15.85 -8.20 3.25
N SER A 119 -14.59 -8.09 3.66
CA SER A 119 -13.48 -8.22 2.71
C SER A 119 -13.39 -9.61 2.08
N SER A 120 -13.95 -10.64 2.70
CA SER A 120 -14.06 -11.98 2.11
C SER A 120 -14.97 -12.02 0.88
N ASP A 121 -15.90 -11.08 0.76
CA ASP A 121 -16.81 -10.92 -0.36
C ASP A 121 -16.30 -9.93 -1.43
N MET A 122 -15.11 -9.36 -1.22
CA MET A 122 -14.49 -8.45 -2.18
C MET A 122 -14.17 -9.18 -3.47
N ASP A 123 -14.58 -8.61 -4.59
CA ASP A 123 -14.44 -9.17 -5.93
C ASP A 123 -13.97 -8.11 -6.97
N PRO A 124 -13.75 -8.49 -8.24
CA PRO A 124 -13.40 -7.54 -9.28
C PRO A 124 -14.40 -6.40 -9.52
N MET A 125 -15.68 -6.59 -9.18
CA MET A 125 -16.68 -5.50 -9.28
C MET A 125 -16.47 -4.48 -8.18
N GLY A 126 -16.20 -4.91 -6.94
CA GLY A 126 -15.84 -4.03 -5.83
C GLY A 126 -14.54 -3.27 -6.10
N TRP A 127 -13.54 -3.89 -6.73
CA TRP A 127 -12.33 -3.16 -7.15
C TRP A 127 -12.62 -2.12 -8.22
N ALA A 128 -13.48 -2.43 -9.21
CA ALA A 128 -13.89 -1.46 -10.23
C ALA A 128 -14.67 -0.29 -9.61
N GLU A 129 -15.51 -0.52 -8.61
CA GLU A 129 -16.20 0.51 -7.86
C GLU A 129 -15.22 1.42 -7.12
N LEU A 130 -14.21 0.85 -6.41
CA LEU A 130 -13.14 1.63 -5.77
C LEU A 130 -12.39 2.51 -6.76
N VAL A 131 -12.00 1.95 -7.91
CA VAL A 131 -11.34 2.71 -8.99
C VAL A 131 -12.23 3.85 -9.48
N GLY A 132 -13.54 3.58 -9.64
CA GLY A 132 -14.52 4.61 -10.02
C GLY A 132 -14.63 5.74 -9.00
N MET A 133 -14.69 5.41 -7.70
CA MET A 133 -14.72 6.40 -6.63
C MET A 133 -13.44 7.25 -6.63
N ILE A 134 -12.27 6.64 -6.78
CA ILE A 134 -11.00 7.35 -6.84
C ILE A 134 -10.94 8.25 -8.07
N ALA A 135 -11.25 7.72 -9.27
CA ALA A 135 -11.16 8.44 -10.53
C ALA A 135 -12.10 9.65 -10.59
N ASN A 136 -13.34 9.48 -10.11
CA ASN A 136 -14.34 10.55 -10.08
C ASN A 136 -13.98 11.71 -9.12
N ASN A 137 -13.16 11.43 -8.11
CA ASN A 137 -12.73 12.41 -7.10
C ASN A 137 -11.24 12.78 -7.22
N TYR A 138 -10.55 12.30 -8.28
CA TYR A 138 -9.10 12.40 -8.37
C TYR A 138 -8.58 13.84 -8.36
N ASN A 139 -9.29 14.77 -8.98
CA ASN A 139 -8.87 16.16 -9.08
C ASN A 139 -9.17 16.98 -7.81
N ASP A 140 -10.12 16.56 -7.00
CA ASP A 140 -10.62 17.29 -5.84
C ASP A 140 -9.86 16.99 -4.55
N TYR A 141 -9.14 15.87 -4.49
CA TYR A 141 -8.41 15.40 -3.31
C TYR A 141 -6.92 15.21 -3.59
N ASP A 142 -6.10 15.43 -2.57
CA ASP A 142 -4.64 15.26 -2.61
C ASP A 142 -4.20 13.80 -2.36
N GLY A 143 -5.05 13.01 -1.70
CA GLY A 143 -4.79 11.61 -1.41
C GLY A 143 -6.05 10.85 -1.01
N PHE A 144 -5.94 9.53 -0.97
CA PHE A 144 -7.03 8.60 -0.69
C PHE A 144 -6.61 7.62 0.40
N VAL A 145 -7.49 7.41 1.38
CA VAL A 145 -7.32 6.37 2.41
C VAL A 145 -8.49 5.41 2.31
N ILE A 146 -8.21 4.12 2.14
CA ILE A 146 -9.24 3.09 2.03
C ILE A 146 -9.25 2.28 3.32
N LEU A 147 -10.37 2.35 4.05
CA LEU A 147 -10.61 1.49 5.21
C LEU A 147 -11.23 0.18 4.75
N HIS A 148 -10.49 -0.90 4.92
CA HIS A 148 -10.76 -2.21 4.33
C HIS A 148 -10.63 -3.34 5.35
N GLY A 149 -11.41 -4.40 5.21
CA GLY A 149 -11.19 -5.62 5.98
C GLY A 149 -9.85 -6.29 5.65
N THR A 150 -9.22 -6.91 6.65
CA THR A 150 -7.82 -7.35 6.51
C THR A 150 -7.61 -8.58 5.63
N ASP A 151 -8.65 -9.43 5.40
CA ASP A 151 -8.47 -10.75 4.77
C ASP A 151 -8.04 -10.67 3.30
N THR A 152 -8.61 -9.74 2.53
CA THR A 152 -8.30 -9.56 1.12
C THR A 152 -7.66 -8.21 0.80
N MET A 153 -7.24 -7.44 1.81
CA MET A 153 -6.64 -6.12 1.62
C MET A 153 -5.45 -6.16 0.66
N ALA A 154 -4.59 -7.18 0.74
CA ALA A 154 -3.42 -7.33 -0.13
C ALA A 154 -3.82 -7.61 -1.60
N TYR A 155 -4.94 -8.32 -1.84
CA TYR A 155 -5.50 -8.50 -3.18
C TYR A 155 -6.05 -7.18 -3.72
N THR A 156 -6.82 -6.45 -2.92
CA THR A 156 -7.37 -5.14 -3.30
C THR A 156 -6.24 -4.14 -3.60
N ALA A 157 -5.23 -4.04 -2.74
CA ALA A 157 -4.08 -3.17 -2.96
C ALA A 157 -3.30 -3.56 -4.24
N SER A 158 -3.13 -4.85 -4.50
CA SER A 158 -2.49 -5.34 -5.71
C SER A 158 -3.31 -5.00 -6.96
N ALA A 159 -4.63 -5.22 -6.94
CA ALA A 159 -5.52 -4.90 -8.05
C ALA A 159 -5.49 -3.40 -8.38
N LEU A 160 -5.66 -2.54 -7.36
CA LEU A 160 -5.63 -1.09 -7.53
C LEU A 160 -4.28 -0.58 -8.09
N SER A 161 -3.15 -1.23 -7.72
CA SER A 161 -1.83 -0.90 -8.25
C SER A 161 -1.75 -1.05 -9.77
N PHE A 162 -2.48 -1.99 -10.37
CA PHE A 162 -2.54 -2.18 -11.81
C PHE A 162 -3.66 -1.37 -12.47
N MET A 163 -4.78 -1.21 -11.79
CA MET A 163 -5.98 -0.55 -12.33
C MET A 163 -5.86 0.97 -12.36
N LEU A 164 -4.97 1.58 -11.55
CA LEU A 164 -4.69 3.02 -11.50
C LEU A 164 -3.36 3.31 -12.20
N GLU A 165 -3.33 3.24 -13.54
CA GLU A 165 -2.10 3.46 -14.33
C GLU A 165 -1.61 4.91 -14.19
N ASN A 166 -0.31 5.08 -13.96
CA ASN A 166 0.34 6.38 -13.72
C ASN A 166 -0.27 7.16 -12.53
N LEU A 167 -0.50 6.46 -11.43
CA LEU A 167 -1.00 7.07 -10.19
C LEU A 167 0.02 8.11 -9.67
N THR A 168 -0.43 9.35 -9.47
CA THR A 168 0.41 10.48 -9.00
C THR A 168 0.05 10.94 -7.58
N LYS A 169 -0.91 10.28 -6.94
CA LYS A 169 -1.40 10.58 -5.58
C LYS A 169 -1.35 9.33 -4.72
N PRO A 170 -1.20 9.47 -3.39
CA PRO A 170 -1.24 8.31 -2.50
C PRO A 170 -2.63 7.67 -2.46
N VAL A 171 -2.67 6.34 -2.52
CA VAL A 171 -3.83 5.51 -2.23
C VAL A 171 -3.41 4.52 -1.15
N ILE A 172 -3.77 4.79 0.11
CA ILE A 172 -3.29 4.02 1.25
C ILE A 172 -4.44 3.18 1.81
N LEU A 173 -4.31 1.85 1.70
CA LEU A 173 -5.23 0.92 2.34
C LEU A 173 -4.79 0.70 3.78
N THR A 174 -5.76 0.65 4.67
CA THR A 174 -5.54 0.28 6.07
C THR A 174 -6.79 -0.35 6.66
N GLY A 175 -6.67 -0.86 7.86
CA GLY A 175 -7.75 -1.53 8.58
C GLY A 175 -7.33 -1.80 10.02
N SER A 176 -7.99 -2.74 10.68
CA SER A 176 -7.62 -3.15 12.02
C SER A 176 -7.90 -4.63 12.27
N GLN A 177 -7.17 -5.20 13.23
CA GLN A 177 -7.47 -6.52 13.76
C GLN A 177 -8.58 -6.47 14.82
N LEU A 178 -8.70 -5.35 15.53
CA LEU A 178 -9.77 -5.12 16.51
C LEU A 178 -10.65 -3.96 16.08
N PRO A 179 -11.97 -4.02 16.37
CA PRO A 179 -12.89 -2.89 16.16
C PRO A 179 -12.37 -1.62 16.81
N ILE A 180 -12.63 -0.47 16.18
CA ILE A 180 -12.12 0.81 16.67
C ILE A 180 -12.64 1.21 18.06
N GLY A 181 -13.77 0.67 18.47
CA GLY A 181 -14.33 0.85 19.81
C GLY A 181 -13.71 -0.02 20.92
N GLU A 182 -12.86 -0.98 20.57
CA GLU A 182 -12.21 -1.86 21.55
C GLU A 182 -11.05 -1.14 22.27
N LEU A 183 -10.83 -1.50 23.54
CA LEU A 183 -9.83 -0.84 24.41
C LEU A 183 -8.40 -0.87 23.84
N ARG A 184 -8.03 -1.93 23.12
CA ARG A 184 -6.69 -2.15 22.59
C ARG A 184 -6.67 -2.14 21.07
N THR A 185 -7.57 -1.39 20.45
CA THR A 185 -7.64 -1.32 18.98
C THR A 185 -6.36 -0.76 18.37
N ASP A 186 -5.91 -1.40 17.31
CA ASP A 186 -4.88 -0.90 16.39
C ASP A 186 -5.45 0.06 15.33
N GLY A 187 -6.80 0.10 15.22
CA GLY A 187 -7.49 0.84 14.13
C GLY A 187 -7.27 2.35 14.18
N LYS A 188 -7.22 2.96 15.37
CA LYS A 188 -6.99 4.40 15.53
C LYS A 188 -5.63 4.81 14.97
N GLU A 189 -4.57 4.15 15.42
CA GLU A 189 -3.20 4.43 15.01
C GLU A 189 -3.03 4.19 13.50
N ASN A 190 -3.52 3.05 13.01
CA ASN A 190 -3.44 2.70 11.60
C ASN A 190 -4.12 3.75 10.71
N MET A 191 -5.33 4.19 11.09
CA MET A 191 -6.09 5.15 10.30
C MET A 191 -5.47 6.55 10.34
N MET A 192 -5.13 7.06 11.53
CA MET A 192 -4.57 8.39 11.68
C MET A 192 -3.24 8.53 10.94
N THR A 193 -2.37 7.53 11.07
CA THR A 193 -1.07 7.52 10.40
C THR A 193 -1.22 7.39 8.87
N ALA A 194 -2.17 6.59 8.38
CA ALA A 194 -2.46 6.51 6.96
C ALA A 194 -2.90 7.86 6.37
N ILE A 195 -3.75 8.61 7.08
CA ILE A 195 -4.19 9.96 6.67
C ILE A 195 -3.02 10.94 6.70
N GLU A 196 -2.19 10.90 7.74
CA GLU A 196 -1.03 11.77 7.87
C GLU A 196 -0.06 11.54 6.70
N ILE A 197 0.28 10.28 6.39
CA ILE A 197 1.15 9.94 5.24
C ILE A 197 0.52 10.40 3.93
N ALA A 198 -0.80 10.18 3.73
CA ALA A 198 -1.51 10.60 2.52
C ALA A 198 -1.49 12.12 2.32
N SER A 199 -1.33 12.89 3.40
CA SER A 199 -1.29 14.36 3.38
C SER A 199 0.11 14.93 3.12
N MET A 200 1.16 14.09 3.22
CA MET A 200 2.54 14.57 3.16
C MET A 200 2.98 14.87 1.74
N LYS A 201 3.66 16.01 1.57
CA LYS A 201 4.23 16.47 0.30
C LYS A 201 5.69 16.82 0.45
N ASP A 202 6.43 16.71 -0.64
CA ASP A 202 7.81 17.19 -0.74
C ASP A 202 7.87 18.72 -0.88
N LEU A 203 9.10 19.25 -1.04
CA LEU A 203 9.35 20.68 -1.20
C LEU A 203 8.83 21.24 -2.55
N GLU A 204 8.51 20.38 -3.51
CA GLU A 204 7.97 20.73 -4.83
C GLU A 204 6.44 20.66 -4.84
N GLY A 205 5.84 20.19 -3.75
CA GLY A 205 4.40 20.04 -3.59
C GLY A 205 3.85 18.70 -4.09
N HIS A 206 4.74 17.77 -4.50
CA HIS A 206 4.34 16.43 -4.89
C HIS A 206 4.12 15.53 -3.65
N PRO A 207 3.19 14.58 -3.69
CA PRO A 207 3.02 13.60 -2.63
C PRO A 207 4.32 12.81 -2.37
N LEU A 208 4.63 12.53 -1.11
CA LEU A 208 5.82 11.74 -0.76
C LEU A 208 5.73 10.30 -1.26
N VAL A 209 4.52 9.73 -1.34
CA VAL A 209 4.30 8.33 -1.73
C VAL A 209 3.18 8.26 -2.78
N PRO A 210 3.46 8.52 -4.06
CA PRO A 210 2.46 8.53 -5.12
C PRO A 210 2.18 7.11 -5.68
N GLU A 211 1.82 6.17 -4.81
CA GLU A 211 1.53 4.79 -5.18
C GLU A 211 0.46 4.17 -4.29
N VAL A 212 -0.02 2.98 -4.66
CA VAL A 212 -0.93 2.20 -3.83
C VAL A 212 -0.13 1.49 -2.74
N CYS A 213 -0.48 1.74 -1.48
CA CYS A 213 0.21 1.21 -0.30
C CYS A 213 -0.74 0.53 0.67
N ILE A 214 -0.20 -0.33 1.52
CA ILE A 214 -0.82 -0.77 2.76
C ILE A 214 -0.05 -0.15 3.92
N PHE A 215 -0.75 0.54 4.81
CA PHE A 215 -0.20 0.94 6.10
C PHE A 215 -0.78 0.06 7.20
N PHE A 216 0.09 -0.60 7.95
CA PHE A 216 -0.31 -1.46 9.07
C PHE A 216 0.80 -1.59 10.10
N ASN A 217 0.45 -1.45 11.38
CA ASN A 217 1.37 -1.68 12.51
C ASN A 217 2.74 -0.97 12.34
N GLY A 218 2.71 0.34 12.03
CA GLY A 218 3.91 1.17 11.91
C GLY A 218 4.73 0.98 10.63
N LYS A 219 4.23 0.24 9.65
CA LYS A 219 4.91 -0.02 8.38
C LYS A 219 4.08 0.43 7.19
N LEU A 220 4.69 1.19 6.27
CA LEU A 220 4.12 1.48 4.97
C LEU A 220 4.73 0.54 3.93
N LEU A 221 3.91 -0.29 3.35
CA LEU A 221 4.28 -1.34 2.42
C LEU A 221 3.74 -1.03 1.02
N ARG A 222 4.49 -1.35 -0.05
CA ARG A 222 3.94 -1.29 -1.40
C ARG A 222 2.81 -2.31 -1.54
N GLY A 223 1.64 -1.87 -2.01
CA GLY A 223 0.43 -2.69 -2.01
C GLY A 223 0.57 -4.02 -2.74
N ASN A 224 1.17 -4.02 -3.92
CA ASN A 224 1.38 -5.22 -4.74
C ASN A 224 2.65 -6.03 -4.38
N ARG A 225 3.30 -5.70 -3.26
CA ARG A 225 4.41 -6.46 -2.68
C ARG A 225 4.07 -7.05 -1.33
N THR A 226 2.85 -6.79 -0.86
CA THR A 226 2.39 -7.11 0.48
C THR A 226 1.56 -8.39 0.48
N THR A 227 1.70 -9.19 1.54
CA THR A 227 0.84 -10.34 1.82
C THR A 227 0.41 -10.34 3.28
N LYS A 228 -0.78 -10.90 3.58
CA LYS A 228 -1.24 -11.11 4.96
C LYS A 228 -0.53 -12.34 5.54
N ILE A 229 0.18 -12.13 6.64
CA ILE A 229 1.04 -13.15 7.25
C ILE A 229 0.51 -13.67 8.59
N ASN A 230 -0.47 -12.99 9.18
CA ASN A 230 -1.00 -13.36 10.48
C ASN A 230 -2.50 -13.07 10.55
N ALA A 231 -3.26 -14.04 11.05
CA ALA A 231 -4.70 -13.94 11.20
C ALA A 231 -5.14 -13.24 12.50
N GLU A 232 -4.30 -13.22 13.55
CA GLU A 232 -4.67 -12.77 14.88
C GLU A 232 -3.81 -11.62 15.42
N GLY A 233 -2.53 -11.57 15.04
CA GLY A 233 -1.59 -10.57 15.57
C GLY A 233 -1.70 -9.23 14.86
N PHE A 234 -1.30 -8.15 15.56
CA PHE A 234 -1.27 -6.81 14.98
C PHE A 234 -0.23 -6.66 13.87
N HIS A 235 0.85 -7.44 13.89
CA HIS A 235 1.76 -7.58 12.74
C HIS A 235 1.13 -8.51 11.71
N ALA A 236 0.11 -8.02 11.01
CA ALA A 236 -0.72 -8.83 10.11
C ALA A 236 -0.22 -8.86 8.66
N PHE A 237 0.57 -7.88 8.24
CA PHE A 237 1.08 -7.74 6.88
C PHE A 237 2.58 -7.56 6.85
N ASP A 238 3.22 -8.09 5.81
CA ASP A 238 4.63 -7.80 5.52
C ASP A 238 4.93 -7.90 4.00
N SER A 239 6.10 -7.38 3.62
CA SER A 239 6.64 -7.39 2.27
C SER A 239 8.03 -8.03 2.29
N PHE A 240 8.12 -9.32 1.93
CA PHE A 240 9.34 -10.10 2.13
C PHE A 240 10.43 -9.91 1.06
N ASN A 241 10.01 -9.58 -0.16
CA ASN A 241 10.92 -9.40 -1.30
C ASN A 241 11.08 -7.94 -1.71
N HIS A 242 10.53 -7.01 -0.92
CA HIS A 242 10.66 -5.58 -1.17
C HIS A 242 10.77 -4.82 0.16
N PRO A 243 11.69 -3.85 0.29
CA PRO A 243 11.81 -3.04 1.49
C PRO A 243 10.54 -2.24 1.79
N HIS A 244 10.34 -1.90 3.06
CA HIS A 244 9.29 -0.98 3.46
C HIS A 244 9.49 0.38 2.78
N LEU A 245 8.41 1.11 2.50
CA LEU A 245 8.47 2.46 1.94
C LEU A 245 8.66 3.51 3.05
N CYS A 246 8.13 3.20 4.25
CA CYS A 246 8.30 3.99 5.44
C CYS A 246 8.18 3.12 6.68
N ASP A 247 9.03 3.35 7.67
CA ASP A 247 8.89 2.85 9.03
C ASP A 247 8.44 4.01 9.94
N VAL A 248 7.37 3.77 10.70
CA VAL A 248 6.74 4.79 11.56
C VAL A 248 6.94 4.43 13.02
N GLY A 249 7.61 5.33 13.73
CA GLY A 249 7.76 5.32 15.17
C GLY A 249 7.41 6.71 15.71
N ILE A 250 8.26 7.27 16.55
CA ILE A 250 8.12 8.68 16.97
C ILE A 250 8.24 9.63 15.76
N ASN A 251 9.02 9.23 14.76
CA ASN A 251 9.21 9.97 13.52
C ASN A 251 8.96 9.04 12.32
N PHE A 252 8.61 9.64 11.19
CA PHE A 252 8.50 8.93 9.91
C PHE A 252 9.90 8.76 9.30
N SER A 253 10.26 7.53 8.97
CA SER A 253 11.50 7.18 8.27
C SER A 253 11.16 6.68 6.86
N PHE A 254 11.05 7.58 5.91
CA PHE A 254 10.81 7.25 4.50
C PHE A 254 12.06 6.72 3.83
N HIS A 255 11.87 5.79 2.87
CA HIS A 255 12.92 5.20 2.03
C HIS A 255 12.72 5.62 0.56
N PRO A 256 13.12 6.84 0.14
CA PRO A 256 12.76 7.44 -1.15
C PRO A 256 13.24 6.66 -2.37
N HIS A 257 14.31 5.87 -2.22
CA HIS A 257 14.86 5.03 -3.30
C HIS A 257 13.95 3.85 -3.66
N HIS A 258 13.05 3.48 -2.75
CA HIS A 258 12.10 2.39 -2.95
C HIS A 258 10.72 2.87 -3.39
N ILE A 259 10.46 4.18 -3.38
CA ILE A 259 9.18 4.77 -3.75
C ILE A 259 9.13 4.96 -5.28
N LEU A 260 8.00 4.58 -5.89
CA LEU A 260 7.77 4.77 -7.32
C LEU A 260 7.74 6.26 -7.68
N LYS A 261 8.27 6.58 -8.85
CA LYS A 261 8.27 7.93 -9.41
C LYS A 261 7.36 7.95 -10.63
N PRO A 262 6.14 8.51 -10.50
CA PRO A 262 5.23 8.61 -11.63
C PRO A 262 5.67 9.70 -12.62
N ASP A 263 5.11 9.65 -13.81
CA ASP A 263 5.26 10.72 -14.79
C ASP A 263 4.17 11.79 -14.54
N TYR A 264 4.53 12.86 -13.83
CA TYR A 264 3.59 13.96 -13.52
C TYR A 264 3.09 14.74 -14.74
N HIS A 265 3.66 14.50 -15.93
CA HIS A 265 3.19 15.10 -17.18
C HIS A 265 2.09 14.28 -17.85
N LYS A 266 1.82 13.08 -17.37
CA LYS A 266 0.76 12.21 -17.87
C LYS A 266 -0.39 12.11 -16.85
N PRO A 267 -1.64 12.06 -17.34
CA PRO A 267 -2.77 11.83 -16.45
C PRO A 267 -2.75 10.40 -15.89
N MET A 268 -3.35 10.22 -14.74
CA MET A 268 -3.74 8.91 -14.23
C MET A 268 -4.85 8.34 -15.14
N VAL A 269 -4.73 7.06 -15.50
CA VAL A 269 -5.71 6.34 -16.34
C VAL A 269 -6.34 5.21 -15.55
N PRO A 270 -7.65 5.27 -15.25
CA PRO A 270 -8.37 4.20 -14.57
C PRO A 270 -8.71 3.06 -15.53
N HIS A 271 -8.50 1.82 -15.10
CA HIS A 271 -8.88 0.60 -15.81
C HIS A 271 -9.81 -0.23 -14.94
N MET A 272 -11.06 -0.41 -15.37
CA MET A 272 -12.09 -1.07 -14.57
C MET A 272 -12.37 -2.52 -15.00
N LYS A 273 -11.78 -2.96 -16.14
CA LYS A 273 -12.07 -4.28 -16.69
C LYS A 273 -11.03 -5.29 -16.29
N LEU A 274 -11.48 -6.35 -15.61
CA LEU A 274 -10.68 -7.52 -15.23
C LEU A 274 -11.34 -8.78 -15.80
N ASP A 275 -10.54 -9.85 -16.01
CA ASP A 275 -11.05 -11.18 -16.34
C ASP A 275 -10.79 -12.12 -15.15
N PRO A 276 -11.82 -12.53 -14.40
CA PRO A 276 -11.68 -13.33 -13.19
C PRO A 276 -11.44 -14.82 -13.45
N ASN A 277 -11.40 -15.26 -14.71
CA ASN A 277 -11.22 -16.67 -15.08
C ASN A 277 -9.78 -17.16 -14.85
N VAL A 278 -9.30 -16.99 -13.61
CA VAL A 278 -7.95 -17.31 -13.15
C VAL A 278 -8.03 -18.27 -11.96
N ILE A 279 -7.09 -19.22 -11.90
CA ILE A 279 -6.92 -20.09 -10.74
C ILE A 279 -5.52 -19.98 -10.16
N VAL A 280 -5.41 -20.26 -8.87
CA VAL A 280 -4.12 -20.52 -8.18
C VAL A 280 -3.95 -22.03 -8.07
N PHE A 281 -2.86 -22.54 -8.62
CA PHE A 281 -2.55 -23.96 -8.67
C PHE A 281 -1.22 -24.25 -7.95
N SER A 282 -1.29 -24.86 -6.77
CA SER A 282 -0.10 -25.21 -5.98
C SER A 282 0.29 -26.66 -6.23
N LEU A 283 1.56 -26.87 -6.59
CA LEU A 283 2.15 -28.21 -6.66
C LEU A 283 2.39 -28.77 -5.27
N PHE A 284 2.18 -30.08 -5.09
CA PHE A 284 2.51 -30.81 -3.88
C PHE A 284 2.93 -32.25 -4.22
N PRO A 285 3.74 -32.92 -3.38
CA PRO A 285 4.09 -34.32 -3.59
C PRO A 285 2.87 -35.24 -3.61
N GLY A 286 2.74 -36.04 -4.66
CA GLY A 286 1.58 -36.93 -4.83
C GLY A 286 0.40 -36.34 -5.60
N ILE A 287 0.53 -35.14 -6.18
CA ILE A 287 -0.50 -34.57 -7.05
C ILE A 287 -0.77 -35.47 -8.26
N GLN A 288 -2.06 -35.69 -8.57
CA GLN A 288 -2.49 -36.64 -9.60
C GLN A 288 -2.84 -35.92 -10.91
N ASP A 289 -2.46 -36.55 -12.04
CA ASP A 289 -2.73 -35.99 -13.39
C ASP A 289 -4.22 -35.87 -13.70
N THR A 290 -5.06 -36.78 -13.23
CA THR A 290 -6.49 -36.77 -13.48
C THR A 290 -7.19 -35.55 -12.91
N ILE A 291 -6.82 -35.11 -11.70
CA ILE A 291 -7.38 -33.92 -11.05
C ILE A 291 -6.88 -32.66 -11.78
N VAL A 292 -5.57 -32.57 -12.02
CA VAL A 292 -4.97 -31.44 -12.73
C VAL A 292 -5.54 -31.28 -14.12
N ARG A 293 -5.75 -32.39 -14.84
CA ARG A 293 -6.37 -32.40 -16.16
C ARG A 293 -7.76 -31.77 -16.14
N HIS A 294 -8.64 -32.19 -15.23
CA HIS A 294 -10.00 -31.63 -15.11
C HIS A 294 -9.98 -30.10 -14.92
N VAL A 295 -9.07 -29.60 -14.12
CA VAL A 295 -8.94 -28.16 -13.89
C VAL A 295 -8.41 -27.45 -15.13
N LEU A 296 -7.31 -27.97 -15.71
CA LEU A 296 -6.67 -27.31 -16.85
C LEU A 296 -7.49 -27.39 -18.13
N GLU A 297 -8.33 -28.40 -18.31
CA GLU A 297 -9.22 -28.56 -19.47
C GLU A 297 -10.52 -27.76 -19.38
N SER A 298 -10.75 -27.04 -18.27
CA SER A 298 -11.91 -26.15 -18.13
C SER A 298 -11.99 -25.14 -19.29
N PRO A 299 -13.14 -25.05 -20.02
CA PRO A 299 -13.27 -24.16 -21.17
C PRO A 299 -13.27 -22.67 -20.78
N SER A 300 -13.66 -22.34 -19.55
CA SER A 300 -13.67 -20.98 -19.05
C SER A 300 -12.31 -20.51 -18.54
N LEU A 301 -11.35 -21.43 -18.34
CA LEU A 301 -10.04 -21.08 -17.78
C LEU A 301 -9.25 -20.21 -18.76
N ARG A 302 -8.80 -19.04 -18.27
CA ARG A 302 -8.01 -18.07 -19.03
C ARG A 302 -6.62 -17.88 -18.47
N GLY A 303 -6.45 -18.09 -17.15
CA GLY A 303 -5.19 -17.84 -16.47
C GLY A 303 -4.89 -18.80 -15.34
N ILE A 304 -3.61 -19.05 -15.13
CA ILE A 304 -3.09 -19.91 -14.06
C ILE A 304 -1.95 -19.19 -13.35
N VAL A 305 -2.07 -19.02 -12.05
CA VAL A 305 -0.95 -18.72 -11.17
C VAL A 305 -0.47 -20.04 -10.58
N MET A 306 0.63 -20.56 -11.11
CA MET A 306 1.21 -21.83 -10.67
C MET A 306 2.23 -21.58 -9.56
N ARG A 307 2.04 -22.21 -8.40
CA ARG A 307 2.98 -22.16 -7.29
C ARG A 307 3.86 -23.41 -7.28
N THR A 308 5.15 -23.20 -7.53
CA THR A 308 6.16 -24.28 -7.67
C THR A 308 7.14 -24.30 -6.50
N TYR A 309 7.99 -25.31 -6.44
CA TYR A 309 8.95 -25.50 -5.35
C TYR A 309 10.17 -24.58 -5.52
N GLY A 310 10.68 -24.07 -4.40
CA GLY A 310 11.94 -23.33 -4.36
C GLY A 310 12.02 -22.23 -5.42
N SER A 311 13.05 -22.24 -6.24
CA SER A 311 13.30 -21.27 -7.30
C SER A 311 12.55 -21.54 -8.61
N GLY A 312 11.42 -22.22 -8.58
CA GLY A 312 10.59 -22.45 -9.77
C GLY A 312 10.60 -23.91 -10.26
N ASN A 313 10.95 -24.87 -9.40
CA ASN A 313 11.02 -26.30 -9.76
C ASN A 313 9.65 -26.98 -9.74
N ALA A 314 9.47 -27.93 -10.67
CA ALA A 314 8.30 -28.79 -10.76
C ALA A 314 8.72 -30.28 -10.76
N PRO A 315 7.82 -31.23 -10.50
CA PRO A 315 8.12 -32.64 -10.66
C PRO A 315 8.55 -32.96 -12.09
N HIS A 316 9.51 -33.89 -12.23
CA HIS A 316 9.93 -34.45 -13.53
C HIS A 316 8.86 -35.41 -14.07
N ALA A 317 7.64 -34.93 -14.27
CA ALA A 317 6.49 -35.70 -14.73
C ALA A 317 6.06 -35.21 -16.12
N PRO A 318 6.28 -36.00 -17.19
CA PRO A 318 5.97 -35.57 -18.58
C PRO A 318 4.52 -35.18 -18.79
N TRP A 319 3.58 -35.71 -17.98
CA TRP A 319 2.17 -35.38 -18.08
C TRP A 319 1.87 -33.93 -17.71
N ILE A 320 2.56 -33.36 -16.70
CA ILE A 320 2.31 -31.97 -16.25
C ILE A 320 2.74 -30.96 -17.32
N ILE A 321 3.91 -31.20 -17.94
CA ILE A 321 4.42 -30.35 -19.02
C ILE A 321 3.46 -30.40 -20.22
N ARG A 322 2.97 -31.58 -20.61
CA ARG A 322 1.99 -31.72 -21.71
C ARG A 322 0.69 -30.99 -21.42
N LEU A 323 0.15 -31.09 -20.20
CA LEU A 323 -1.09 -30.41 -19.84
C LEU A 323 -0.95 -28.90 -19.84
N LEU A 324 0.17 -28.37 -19.32
CA LEU A 324 0.47 -26.94 -19.32
C LEU A 324 0.65 -26.42 -20.76
N ASP A 325 1.38 -27.13 -21.60
CA ASP A 325 1.59 -26.80 -23.01
C ASP A 325 0.25 -26.79 -23.77
N GLN A 326 -0.58 -27.81 -23.60
CA GLN A 326 -1.93 -27.86 -24.17
C GLN A 326 -2.81 -26.69 -23.69
N ALA A 327 -2.77 -26.33 -22.41
CA ALA A 327 -3.49 -25.19 -21.88
C ALA A 327 -2.99 -23.89 -22.52
N ALA A 328 -1.67 -23.71 -22.63
CA ALA A 328 -1.06 -22.53 -23.25
C ALA A 328 -1.41 -22.38 -24.73
N HIS A 329 -1.51 -23.52 -25.48
CA HIS A 329 -1.95 -23.52 -26.87
C HIS A 329 -3.45 -23.18 -27.03
N ARG A 330 -4.29 -23.48 -26.04
CA ARG A 330 -5.69 -23.01 -25.99
C ARG A 330 -5.83 -21.53 -25.62
N GLY A 331 -4.72 -20.86 -25.34
CA GLY A 331 -4.71 -19.44 -24.98
C GLY A 331 -4.74 -19.16 -23.49
N VAL A 332 -4.55 -20.16 -22.64
CA VAL A 332 -4.40 -19.96 -21.20
C VAL A 332 -3.04 -19.33 -20.90
N ASN A 333 -3.02 -18.26 -20.15
CA ASN A 333 -1.79 -17.60 -19.70
C ASN A 333 -1.33 -18.19 -18.37
N ILE A 334 -0.08 -18.60 -18.28
CA ILE A 334 0.46 -19.31 -17.10
C ILE A 334 1.64 -18.53 -16.54
N ILE A 335 1.54 -18.12 -15.27
CA ILE A 335 2.60 -17.49 -14.54
C ILE A 335 3.08 -18.41 -13.42
N ASN A 336 4.39 -18.56 -13.27
CA ASN A 336 5.05 -19.39 -12.26
C ASN A 336 5.59 -18.52 -11.13
N ILE A 337 5.16 -18.75 -9.91
CA ILE A 337 5.65 -18.11 -8.68
C ILE A 337 6.14 -19.17 -7.70
N SER A 338 6.96 -18.76 -6.75
CA SER A 338 7.46 -19.66 -5.69
C SER A 338 6.40 -19.95 -4.63
N GLN A 339 6.47 -21.15 -4.02
CA GLN A 339 5.79 -21.43 -2.76
C GLN A 339 6.52 -20.83 -1.56
N CYS A 340 7.81 -20.51 -1.73
CA CYS A 340 8.60 -19.85 -0.70
C CYS A 340 8.16 -18.39 -0.55
N ILE A 341 8.16 -17.92 0.69
CA ILE A 341 7.76 -16.55 1.02
C ILE A 341 8.80 -15.51 0.58
N THR A 342 10.08 -15.93 0.49
CA THR A 342 11.21 -15.11 0.03
C THR A 342 11.92 -15.75 -1.14
N GLY A 343 12.61 -14.93 -1.93
CA GLY A 343 13.36 -15.35 -3.11
C GLY A 343 12.54 -15.21 -4.40
N CYS A 344 13.12 -15.65 -5.51
CA CYS A 344 12.55 -15.49 -6.84
C CYS A 344 12.53 -16.79 -7.63
N VAL A 345 11.66 -16.83 -8.62
CA VAL A 345 11.61 -17.90 -9.63
C VAL A 345 12.65 -17.62 -10.71
N ASP A 346 13.60 -18.54 -10.82
CA ASP A 346 14.60 -18.60 -11.90
C ASP A 346 14.43 -19.92 -12.67
N MET A 347 13.67 -19.87 -13.76
CA MET A 347 13.35 -21.05 -14.57
C MET A 347 14.53 -21.48 -15.46
N GLU A 348 15.62 -20.74 -15.50
CA GLU A 348 16.80 -21.09 -16.30
C GLU A 348 17.84 -21.88 -15.49
N ARG A 349 17.74 -21.82 -14.17
CA ARG A 349 18.71 -22.42 -13.25
C ARG A 349 18.70 -23.95 -13.23
N TYR A 350 17.52 -24.57 -13.42
CA TYR A 350 17.35 -26.02 -13.35
C TYR A 350 16.55 -26.55 -14.54
N GLY A 351 16.85 -27.81 -14.95
CA GLY A 351 16.21 -28.44 -16.11
C GLY A 351 14.67 -28.53 -16.01
N ALA A 352 14.11 -28.72 -14.82
CA ALA A 352 12.67 -28.74 -14.61
C ALA A 352 12.04 -27.37 -14.88
N GLY A 353 12.67 -26.27 -14.45
CA GLY A 353 12.24 -24.92 -14.75
C GLY A 353 12.30 -24.62 -16.24
N PHE A 354 13.35 -25.06 -16.91
CA PHE A 354 13.49 -24.89 -18.37
C PHE A 354 12.36 -25.57 -19.15
N GLN A 355 11.91 -26.77 -18.74
CA GLN A 355 10.77 -27.44 -19.37
C GLN A 355 9.47 -26.65 -19.22
N LEU A 356 9.25 -25.97 -18.09
CA LEU A 356 8.12 -25.07 -17.90
C LEU A 356 8.18 -23.88 -18.88
N LYS A 357 9.35 -23.30 -19.09
CA LYS A 357 9.56 -22.24 -20.08
C LYS A 357 9.21 -22.69 -21.49
N VAL A 358 9.60 -23.92 -21.87
CA VAL A 358 9.24 -24.54 -23.17
C VAL A 358 7.71 -24.71 -23.29
N ALA A 359 7.01 -25.04 -22.21
CA ALA A 359 5.56 -25.11 -22.13
C ALA A 359 4.86 -23.72 -22.03
N HIS A 360 5.53 -22.65 -22.43
CA HIS A 360 5.03 -21.27 -22.46
C HIS A 360 4.65 -20.69 -21.10
N VAL A 361 5.16 -21.23 -20.00
CA VAL A 361 4.99 -20.68 -18.66
C VAL A 361 5.91 -19.46 -18.50
N VAL A 362 5.37 -18.38 -17.96
CA VAL A 362 6.11 -17.12 -17.71
C VAL A 362 6.60 -17.08 -16.27
N SER A 363 7.82 -16.61 -16.03
CA SER A 363 8.30 -16.36 -14.67
C SER A 363 7.53 -15.22 -14.03
N GLY A 364 7.09 -15.44 -12.79
CA GLY A 364 6.54 -14.39 -11.91
C GLY A 364 7.60 -13.77 -11.02
N TYR A 365 8.87 -14.18 -11.18
CA TYR A 365 9.99 -13.68 -10.39
C TYR A 365 9.73 -13.80 -8.89
N ASP A 366 9.75 -12.68 -8.17
CA ASP A 366 9.53 -12.57 -6.74
C ASP A 366 8.13 -12.04 -6.36
N SER A 367 7.16 -12.16 -7.29
CA SER A 367 5.78 -11.71 -7.09
C SER A 367 5.09 -12.44 -5.94
N THR A 368 4.23 -11.73 -5.22
CA THR A 368 3.27 -12.34 -4.30
C THR A 368 2.16 -13.06 -5.06
N VAL A 369 1.41 -13.93 -4.38
CA VAL A 369 0.23 -14.60 -4.98
C VAL A 369 -0.81 -13.56 -5.38
N GLU A 370 -1.04 -12.59 -4.50
CA GLU A 370 -2.03 -11.52 -4.67
C GLU A 370 -1.72 -10.67 -5.91
N ALA A 371 -0.47 -10.27 -6.06
CA ALA A 371 -0.03 -9.50 -7.22
C ALA A 371 -0.09 -10.34 -8.51
N ALA A 372 0.31 -11.61 -8.48
CA ALA A 372 0.28 -12.47 -9.66
C ALA A 372 -1.15 -12.72 -10.16
N VAL A 373 -2.10 -12.99 -9.25
CA VAL A 373 -3.52 -13.19 -9.56
C VAL A 373 -4.12 -11.93 -10.17
N THR A 374 -3.97 -10.80 -9.49
CA THR A 374 -4.60 -9.54 -9.91
C THR A 374 -3.97 -8.95 -11.17
N LYS A 375 -2.64 -9.11 -11.36
CA LYS A 375 -1.95 -8.76 -12.61
C LYS A 375 -2.49 -9.57 -13.79
N LEU A 376 -2.68 -10.88 -13.59
CA LEU A 376 -3.19 -11.76 -14.63
C LEU A 376 -4.64 -11.40 -15.01
N MET A 377 -5.53 -11.20 -14.03
CA MET A 377 -6.89 -10.71 -14.24
C MET A 377 -6.94 -9.39 -14.99
N TYR A 378 -6.08 -8.43 -14.58
CA TYR A 378 -5.97 -7.11 -15.19
C TYR A 378 -5.53 -7.20 -16.66
N LEU A 379 -4.45 -7.93 -16.93
CA LEU A 379 -3.91 -8.03 -18.28
C LEU A 379 -4.88 -8.73 -19.25
N GLN A 380 -5.54 -9.78 -18.79
CA GLN A 380 -6.53 -10.50 -19.59
C GLN A 380 -7.81 -9.68 -19.84
N GLY A 381 -8.21 -8.87 -18.87
CA GLY A 381 -9.31 -7.91 -19.04
C GLY A 381 -9.00 -6.78 -20.02
N ARG A 382 -7.72 -6.39 -20.09
CA ARG A 382 -7.24 -5.26 -20.92
C ARG A 382 -6.87 -5.67 -22.34
N TYR A 383 -6.21 -6.81 -22.51
CA TYR A 383 -5.63 -7.23 -23.79
C TYR A 383 -6.31 -8.50 -24.32
N PRO A 384 -6.94 -8.44 -25.52
CA PRO A 384 -7.53 -9.62 -26.14
C PRO A 384 -6.47 -10.59 -26.72
N ASP A 385 -5.26 -10.11 -27.04
CA ASP A 385 -4.16 -10.93 -27.59
C ASP A 385 -3.32 -11.53 -26.44
N ASN A 386 -3.34 -12.87 -26.33
CA ASN A 386 -2.56 -13.60 -25.34
C ASN A 386 -1.04 -13.43 -25.46
N ARG A 387 -0.52 -13.10 -26.64
CA ARG A 387 0.92 -12.78 -26.80
C ARG A 387 1.25 -11.48 -26.07
N MET A 388 0.39 -10.48 -26.21
CA MET A 388 0.55 -9.22 -25.49
C MET A 388 0.46 -9.43 -23.97
N VAL A 389 -0.49 -10.26 -23.50
CA VAL A 389 -0.58 -10.60 -22.07
C VAL A 389 0.73 -11.23 -21.58
N ARG A 390 1.28 -12.23 -22.30
CA ARG A 390 2.54 -12.90 -21.92
C ARG A 390 3.72 -11.95 -21.92
N GLU A 391 3.83 -11.03 -22.87
CA GLU A 391 4.89 -10.03 -22.88
C GLU A 391 4.76 -9.04 -21.71
N LYS A 392 3.55 -8.62 -21.37
CA LYS A 392 3.30 -7.73 -20.24
C LYS A 392 3.50 -8.41 -18.89
N LEU A 393 3.25 -9.72 -18.79
CA LEU A 393 3.55 -10.49 -17.57
C LEU A 393 5.04 -10.46 -17.20
N LYS A 394 5.95 -10.38 -18.19
CA LYS A 394 7.39 -10.31 -17.97
C LYS A 394 7.90 -8.94 -17.51
N GLN A 395 7.07 -7.91 -17.58
CA GLN A 395 7.41 -6.53 -17.24
C GLN A 395 6.96 -6.19 -15.82
N SER A 396 7.69 -5.33 -15.13
CA SER A 396 7.20 -4.66 -13.93
C SER A 396 6.29 -3.51 -14.35
N LEU A 397 5.00 -3.58 -14.02
CA LEU A 397 4.00 -2.60 -14.40
C LEU A 397 3.83 -1.52 -13.33
N ALA A 398 3.87 -1.94 -12.07
CA ALA A 398 3.64 -1.10 -10.90
C ALA A 398 4.60 -1.46 -9.74
N GLY A 399 5.79 -1.95 -10.06
CA GLY A 399 6.79 -2.32 -9.06
C GLY A 399 6.54 -3.66 -8.37
N GLU A 400 5.66 -4.50 -8.91
CA GLU A 400 5.23 -5.78 -8.34
C GLU A 400 6.25 -6.91 -8.44
N ILE A 401 7.25 -6.76 -9.29
CA ILE A 401 8.36 -7.71 -9.46
C ILE A 401 9.71 -6.99 -9.54
N THR A 402 10.75 -7.66 -9.07
CA THR A 402 12.13 -7.27 -9.29
C THR A 402 12.67 -8.02 -10.51
N LEU A 403 13.06 -7.28 -11.55
CA LEU A 403 13.66 -7.85 -12.74
C LEU A 403 15.16 -8.07 -12.49
N PRO A 404 15.77 -9.16 -13.01
CA PRO A 404 17.22 -9.33 -12.98
C PRO A 404 17.90 -8.21 -13.77
N GLU A 405 19.07 -7.81 -13.28
CA GLU A 405 19.94 -6.81 -13.94
C GLU A 405 20.50 -7.31 -15.27
#